data_5c253629187368311557a0858b1c152b
#
_entry.id   5c253629187368311557a0858b1c152b
#
_cell.length_a   1.000
_cell.length_b   1.000
_cell.length_c   1.000
_cell.angle_alpha   90.00
_cell.angle_beta   90.00
_cell.angle_gamma   90.00
#
_symmetry.space_group_name_H-M   'P 1'
#
loop_
_entity.id
_entity.type
_entity.pdbx_description
1 polymer ?
#
loop_
_entity_poly.entity_id
_entity_poly.type
_entity_poly.pdbx_seq_one_letter_code
_entity_poly.pdbx_strand_id
1 'polypeptide(L)'
;DEVEGPEDYREQFGRLVARGLPLICANPDIVVERGERHIYCAGALAKLYGELGGRVIYFGKPHGPVYDIARQRLAGFAGKPVPDARILAAGDGPLTDIKGANDAGIDALFITGGIGAADCGPSPEAPEEDRIALVLERAGIRAVGAMPRLVW
;
A
#
# COMPACT_ATOMS: atom_id res chain seq x y z
N ASP A 1 -4.45 10.94 18.80
CA ASP A 1 -5.67 11.54 19.30
C ASP A 1 -6.55 11.99 18.11
N GLU A 2 -7.87 11.82 18.18
CA GLU A 2 -8.78 12.12 17.05
C GLU A 2 -8.93 13.63 16.77
N VAL A 3 -8.26 14.47 17.54
CA VAL A 3 -8.33 15.95 17.46
C VAL A 3 -7.02 16.54 16.92
N GLU A 4 -5.92 15.81 17.01
CA GLU A 4 -4.60 16.27 16.58
C GLU A 4 -4.40 16.11 15.07
N GLY A 5 -3.80 17.14 14.45
CA GLY A 5 -3.39 17.13 13.06
C GLY A 5 -1.87 17.09 12.91
N PRO A 6 -1.34 16.87 11.70
CA PRO A 6 0.10 16.85 11.45
C PRO A 6 0.81 18.13 11.92
N GLU A 7 0.17 19.29 11.78
CA GLU A 7 0.76 20.59 12.13
C GLU A 7 1.08 20.73 13.63
N ASP A 8 0.36 20.05 14.50
CA ASP A 8 0.62 20.06 15.94
C ASP A 8 2.01 19.49 16.30
N TYR A 9 2.59 18.69 15.37
CA TYR A 9 3.91 18.06 15.51
C TYR A 9 5.05 18.84 14.84
N ARG A 10 4.77 19.95 14.15
CA ARG A 10 5.75 20.68 13.32
C ARG A 10 7.01 21.06 14.10
N GLU A 11 6.86 21.63 15.28
CA GLU A 11 8.01 22.06 16.11
C GLU A 11 8.84 20.85 16.58
N GLN A 12 8.16 19.79 17.03
CA GLN A 12 8.83 18.56 17.46
C GLN A 12 9.59 17.92 16.30
N PHE A 13 8.98 17.84 15.12
CA PHE A 13 9.60 17.30 13.92
C PHE A 13 10.80 18.13 13.47
N GLY A 14 10.72 19.46 13.52
CA GLY A 14 11.84 20.34 13.23
C GLY A 14 13.06 20.05 14.11
N ARG A 15 12.85 19.80 15.40
CA ARG A 15 13.93 19.39 16.33
C ARG A 15 14.53 18.02 15.97
N LEU A 16 13.70 17.05 15.53
CA LEU A 16 14.15 15.72 15.13
C LEU A 16 14.92 15.76 13.81
N VAL A 17 14.44 16.55 12.84
CA VAL A 17 15.11 16.78 11.55
C VAL A 17 16.50 17.41 11.78
N ALA A 18 16.59 18.44 12.65
CA ALA A 18 17.86 19.08 12.98
C ALA A 18 18.89 18.11 13.61
N ARG A 19 18.42 17.01 14.21
CA ARG A 19 19.28 15.94 14.76
C ARG A 19 19.63 14.86 13.72
N GLY A 20 19.14 14.99 12.47
CA GLY A 20 19.37 14.03 11.40
C GLY A 20 18.68 12.67 11.60
N LEU A 21 17.64 12.59 12.44
CA LEU A 21 16.95 11.33 12.71
C LEU A 21 16.00 10.97 11.56
N PRO A 22 15.96 9.72 11.09
CA PRO A 22 14.96 9.28 10.14
C PRO A 22 13.62 9.01 10.85
N LEU A 23 12.50 9.30 10.16
CA LEU A 23 11.18 8.87 10.57
C LEU A 23 10.83 7.56 9.86
N ILE A 24 10.38 6.56 10.62
CA ILE A 24 9.87 5.30 10.08
C ILE A 24 8.34 5.38 10.05
N CYS A 25 7.77 5.31 8.84
CA CYS A 25 6.34 5.30 8.62
C CYS A 25 5.87 3.88 8.28
N ALA A 26 5.19 3.22 9.22
CA ALA A 26 4.70 1.85 9.05
C ALA A 26 3.33 1.79 8.35
N ASN A 27 2.58 2.88 8.35
CA ASN A 27 1.31 3.03 7.63
C ASN A 27 1.35 4.31 6.76
N PRO A 28 1.49 4.19 5.45
CA PRO A 28 1.62 5.35 4.55
C PRO A 28 0.30 6.07 4.27
N ASP A 29 -0.83 5.57 4.75
CA ASP A 29 -2.12 6.21 4.55
C ASP A 29 -2.11 7.63 5.14
N ILE A 30 -2.67 8.59 4.40
CA ILE A 30 -2.74 10.00 4.82
C ILE A 30 -3.94 10.21 5.74
N VAL A 31 -5.09 9.70 5.33
CA VAL A 31 -6.37 9.86 6.02
C VAL A 31 -7.15 8.55 5.91
N VAL A 32 -7.88 8.21 6.94
CA VAL A 32 -8.88 7.14 6.94
C VAL A 32 -10.24 7.69 7.33
N GLU A 33 -11.28 7.10 6.76
CA GLU A 33 -12.66 7.39 7.15
C GLU A 33 -13.05 6.51 8.34
N ARG A 34 -13.59 7.14 9.38
CA ARG A 34 -14.15 6.46 10.55
C ARG A 34 -15.55 7.00 10.83
N GLY A 35 -16.54 6.37 10.25
CA GLY A 35 -17.89 6.93 10.19
C GLY A 35 -17.92 8.18 9.32
N GLU A 36 -18.42 9.29 9.84
CA GLU A 36 -18.45 10.59 9.12
C GLU A 36 -17.18 11.43 9.31
N ARG A 37 -16.16 10.91 9.98
CA ARG A 37 -14.93 11.64 10.30
C ARG A 37 -13.76 11.20 9.45
N HIS A 38 -12.94 12.15 9.02
CA HIS A 38 -11.64 11.93 8.44
C HIS A 38 -10.57 12.03 9.54
N ILE A 39 -9.81 10.97 9.74
CA ILE A 39 -8.75 10.92 10.76
C ILE A 39 -7.41 10.82 10.06
N TYR A 40 -6.46 11.68 10.45
CA TYR A 40 -5.10 11.61 9.94
C TYR A 40 -4.39 10.35 10.41
N CYS A 41 -3.68 9.72 9.47
CA CYS A 41 -2.83 8.56 9.71
C CYS A 41 -1.35 8.93 9.74
N ALA A 42 -0.52 7.93 10.02
CA ALA A 42 0.93 8.11 10.10
C ALA A 42 1.56 8.65 8.81
N GLY A 43 0.94 8.40 7.65
CA GLY A 43 1.38 8.95 6.37
C GLY A 43 1.30 10.47 6.31
N ALA A 44 0.31 11.10 6.95
CA ALA A 44 0.21 12.55 7.03
C ALA A 44 1.36 13.16 7.85
N LEU A 45 1.71 12.51 8.97
CA LEU A 45 2.87 12.89 9.79
C LEU A 45 4.18 12.72 9.02
N ALA A 46 4.32 11.61 8.31
CA ALA A 46 5.49 11.32 7.49
C ALA A 46 5.67 12.33 6.35
N LYS A 47 4.55 12.76 5.72
CA LYS A 47 4.55 13.82 4.71
C LYS A 47 5.09 15.12 5.27
N LEU A 48 4.54 15.59 6.40
CA LEU A 48 5.02 16.80 7.07
C LEU A 48 6.50 16.69 7.44
N TYR A 49 6.94 15.53 7.95
CA TYR A 49 8.34 15.32 8.29
C TYR A 49 9.27 15.47 7.07
N GLY A 50 8.86 14.93 5.92
CA GLY A 50 9.56 15.09 4.65
C GLY A 50 9.60 16.55 4.15
N GLU A 51 8.47 17.29 4.28
CA GLU A 51 8.37 18.71 3.93
C GLU A 51 9.32 19.58 4.77
N LEU A 52 9.60 19.18 6.01
CA LEU A 52 10.59 19.83 6.89
C LEU A 52 12.05 19.44 6.56
N GLY A 53 12.28 18.64 5.50
CA GLY A 53 13.60 18.19 5.07
C GLY A 53 14.07 16.91 5.80
N GLY A 54 13.22 16.26 6.54
CA GLY A 54 13.54 15.01 7.22
C GLY A 54 13.54 13.80 6.27
N ARG A 55 14.38 12.81 6.56
CA ARG A 55 14.39 11.53 5.86
C ARG A 55 13.23 10.66 6.36
N VAL A 56 12.34 10.24 5.46
CA VAL A 56 11.27 9.26 5.76
C VAL A 56 11.60 7.91 5.15
N ILE A 57 11.39 6.84 5.92
CA ILE A 57 11.48 5.46 5.47
C ILE A 57 10.08 4.87 5.58
N TYR A 58 9.45 4.61 4.43
CA TYR A 58 8.12 4.03 4.39
C TYR A 58 8.19 2.50 4.40
N PHE A 59 7.43 1.89 5.32
CA PHE A 59 7.12 0.47 5.36
C PHE A 59 5.63 0.29 5.07
N GLY A 60 5.28 -0.82 4.46
CA GLY A 60 3.91 -1.05 3.99
C GLY A 60 3.77 -0.84 2.48
N LYS A 61 2.70 -1.40 1.94
CA LYS A 61 2.39 -1.33 0.50
C LYS A 61 2.07 0.13 0.09
N PRO A 62 2.52 0.59 -1.07
CA PRO A 62 3.22 -0.12 -2.16
C PRO A 62 4.77 -0.11 -2.05
N HIS A 63 5.34 0.27 -0.92
CA HIS A 63 6.77 0.54 -0.78
C HIS A 63 7.64 -0.72 -0.72
N GLY A 64 8.82 -0.66 -1.35
CA GLY A 64 9.76 -1.78 -1.54
C GLY A 64 10.11 -2.61 -0.30
N PRO A 65 10.39 -2.00 0.89
CA PRO A 65 10.84 -2.75 2.06
C PRO A 65 9.92 -3.91 2.50
N VAL A 66 8.60 -3.80 2.30
CA VAL A 66 7.67 -4.88 2.65
C VAL A 66 7.88 -6.12 1.75
N TYR A 67 8.18 -5.90 0.47
CA TYR A 67 8.43 -6.98 -0.49
C TYR A 67 9.78 -7.66 -0.23
N ASP A 68 10.81 -6.91 0.19
CA ASP A 68 12.10 -7.47 0.57
C ASP A 68 11.97 -8.37 1.81
N ILE A 69 11.19 -7.94 2.80
CA ILE A 69 10.87 -8.77 3.97
C ILE A 69 10.08 -10.02 3.56
N ALA A 70 9.11 -9.89 2.64
CA ALA A 70 8.35 -11.04 2.14
C ALA A 70 9.26 -12.06 1.45
N ARG A 71 10.20 -11.63 0.58
CA ARG A 71 11.19 -12.51 -0.04
C ARG A 71 12.06 -13.23 0.97
N GLN A 72 12.55 -12.51 1.99
CA GLN A 72 13.34 -13.11 3.07
C GLN A 72 12.56 -14.18 3.84
N ARG A 73 11.29 -13.91 4.15
CA ARG A 73 10.41 -14.87 4.82
C ARG A 73 10.15 -16.10 3.96
N LEU A 74 9.84 -15.90 2.68
CA LEU A 74 9.65 -17.01 1.72
C LEU A 74 10.91 -17.87 1.58
N ALA A 75 12.08 -17.25 1.49
CA ALA A 75 13.36 -17.97 1.45
C ALA A 75 13.59 -18.80 2.71
N GLY A 76 13.22 -18.27 3.89
CA GLY A 76 13.28 -18.98 5.15
C GLY A 76 12.38 -20.22 5.17
N PHE A 77 11.13 -20.11 4.70
CA PHE A 77 10.21 -21.23 4.60
C PHE A 77 10.64 -22.27 3.56
N ALA A 78 11.16 -21.83 2.41
CA ALA A 78 11.57 -22.71 1.32
C ALA A 78 12.97 -23.33 1.53
N GLY A 79 13.73 -22.86 2.53
CA GLY A 79 15.13 -23.25 2.75
C GLY A 79 16.11 -22.74 1.67
N LYS A 80 15.64 -21.89 0.75
CA LYS A 80 16.42 -21.30 -0.34
C LYS A 80 15.71 -20.09 -0.93
N PRO A 81 16.40 -19.18 -1.65
CA PRO A 81 15.76 -18.07 -2.36
C PRO A 81 14.66 -18.55 -3.32
N VAL A 82 13.52 -17.89 -3.29
CA VAL A 82 12.39 -18.13 -4.21
C VAL A 82 12.47 -17.08 -5.33
N PRO A 83 12.58 -17.48 -6.61
CA PRO A 83 12.56 -16.54 -7.73
C PRO A 83 11.24 -15.75 -7.78
N ASP A 84 11.29 -14.47 -8.15
CA ASP A 84 10.10 -13.61 -8.22
C ASP A 84 9.02 -14.17 -9.17
N ALA A 85 9.42 -14.82 -10.27
CA ALA A 85 8.48 -15.51 -11.17
C ALA A 85 7.70 -16.69 -10.54
N ARG A 86 8.02 -17.06 -9.29
CA ARG A 86 7.29 -18.07 -8.50
C ARG A 86 6.55 -17.44 -7.30
N ILE A 87 6.51 -16.13 -7.24
CA ILE A 87 5.79 -15.37 -6.20
C ILE A 87 4.58 -14.73 -6.86
N LEU A 88 3.44 -14.88 -6.25
CA LEU A 88 2.21 -14.21 -6.64
C LEU A 88 1.72 -13.37 -5.46
N ALA A 89 1.63 -12.07 -5.66
CA ALA A 89 0.98 -11.19 -4.72
C ALA A 89 -0.54 -11.20 -4.97
N ALA A 90 -1.35 -11.31 -3.93
CA ALA A 90 -2.80 -11.19 -4.04
C ALA A 90 -3.29 -10.04 -3.15
N GLY A 91 -4.13 -9.17 -3.69
CA GLY A 91 -4.65 -8.04 -2.94
C GLY A 91 -5.74 -7.30 -3.67
N ASP A 92 -6.43 -6.42 -2.94
CA ASP A 92 -7.63 -5.71 -3.40
C ASP A 92 -7.41 -4.21 -3.63
N GLY A 93 -6.24 -3.68 -3.24
CA GLY A 93 -5.88 -2.28 -3.42
C GLY A 93 -5.11 -2.05 -4.73
N PRO A 94 -5.71 -1.41 -5.76
CA PRO A 94 -5.00 -1.13 -7.01
C PRO A 94 -3.70 -0.33 -6.80
N LEU A 95 -3.76 0.75 -6.01
CA LEU A 95 -2.62 1.65 -5.78
C LEU A 95 -1.67 1.20 -4.66
N THR A 96 -2.03 0.16 -3.92
CA THR A 96 -1.23 -0.39 -2.83
C THR A 96 -0.72 -1.78 -3.15
N ASP A 97 -1.62 -2.76 -3.25
CA ASP A 97 -1.26 -4.16 -3.46
C ASP A 97 -0.71 -4.42 -4.86
N ILE A 98 -1.51 -4.05 -5.88
CA ILE A 98 -1.18 -4.35 -7.27
C ILE A 98 0.00 -3.49 -7.73
N LYS A 99 -0.08 -2.17 -7.46
CA LYS A 99 1.02 -1.26 -7.78
C LYS A 99 2.33 -1.69 -7.10
N GLY A 100 2.28 -1.99 -5.82
CA GLY A 100 3.47 -2.38 -5.08
C GLY A 100 4.08 -3.69 -5.55
N ALA A 101 3.26 -4.68 -5.92
CA ALA A 101 3.75 -5.91 -6.55
C ALA A 101 4.41 -5.61 -7.91
N ASN A 102 3.78 -4.77 -8.75
CA ASN A 102 4.36 -4.36 -10.03
C ASN A 102 5.70 -3.62 -9.85
N ASP A 103 5.77 -2.66 -8.93
CA ASP A 103 7.00 -1.92 -8.63
C ASP A 103 8.11 -2.85 -8.09
N ALA A 104 7.72 -3.91 -7.39
CA ALA A 104 8.65 -4.94 -6.91
C ALA A 104 9.00 -6.01 -7.96
N GLY A 105 8.41 -5.97 -9.16
CA GLY A 105 8.63 -6.97 -10.21
C GLY A 105 7.99 -8.33 -9.92
N ILE A 106 6.93 -8.37 -9.11
CA ILE A 106 6.19 -9.57 -8.73
C ILE A 106 4.83 -9.58 -9.44
N ASP A 107 4.42 -10.74 -9.92
CA ASP A 107 3.08 -10.93 -10.49
C ASP A 107 1.99 -10.69 -9.45
N ALA A 108 0.88 -10.07 -9.89
CA ALA A 108 -0.23 -9.71 -9.02
C ALA A 108 -1.56 -10.35 -9.46
N LEU A 109 -2.30 -10.89 -8.51
CA LEU A 109 -3.69 -11.31 -8.63
C LEU A 109 -4.59 -10.24 -8.00
N PHE A 110 -5.47 -9.64 -8.80
CA PHE A 110 -6.36 -8.59 -8.32
C PHE A 110 -7.63 -9.19 -7.71
N ILE A 111 -7.88 -8.91 -6.43
CA ILE A 111 -9.09 -9.34 -5.71
C ILE A 111 -10.12 -8.22 -5.81
N THR A 112 -11.05 -8.35 -6.74
CA THR A 112 -11.98 -7.28 -7.11
C THR A 112 -13.11 -7.06 -6.11
N GLY A 113 -13.38 -8.00 -5.20
CA GLY A 113 -14.45 -7.89 -4.22
C GLY A 113 -14.08 -7.16 -2.92
N GLY A 114 -12.92 -6.48 -2.90
CA GLY A 114 -12.44 -5.71 -1.75
C GLY A 114 -12.69 -4.20 -1.88
N ILE A 115 -11.68 -3.40 -1.53
CA ILE A 115 -11.79 -1.93 -1.40
C ILE A 115 -12.21 -1.21 -2.70
N GLY A 116 -11.89 -1.77 -3.87
CA GLY A 116 -12.25 -1.23 -5.19
C GLY A 116 -13.48 -1.88 -5.83
N ALA A 117 -14.29 -2.63 -5.10
CA ALA A 117 -15.37 -3.43 -5.68
C ALA A 117 -16.38 -2.62 -6.51
N ALA A 118 -16.75 -1.43 -6.06
CA ALA A 118 -17.69 -0.54 -6.75
C ALA A 118 -17.19 -0.09 -8.13
N ASP A 119 -15.89 0.01 -8.32
CA ASP A 119 -15.28 0.37 -9.60
C ASP A 119 -15.19 -0.83 -10.56
N CYS A 120 -15.22 -2.05 -10.02
CA CYS A 120 -15.03 -3.28 -10.79
C CYS A 120 -16.32 -3.89 -11.30
N GLY A 121 -17.50 -3.49 -10.78
CA GLY A 121 -18.77 -4.09 -11.22
C GLY A 121 -19.97 -3.64 -10.39
N PRO A 122 -21.18 -4.14 -10.70
CA PRO A 122 -22.40 -3.79 -10.00
C PRO A 122 -22.49 -4.41 -8.58
N SER A 123 -21.73 -5.46 -8.33
CA SER A 123 -21.57 -6.06 -7.00
C SER A 123 -20.19 -6.73 -6.86
N PRO A 124 -19.73 -6.96 -5.62
CA PRO A 124 -18.44 -7.63 -5.38
C PRO A 124 -18.31 -9.02 -6.03
N GLU A 125 -19.42 -9.75 -6.18
CA GLU A 125 -19.47 -11.09 -6.78
C GLU A 125 -19.61 -11.08 -8.31
N ALA A 126 -19.90 -9.92 -8.91
CA ALA A 126 -20.13 -9.79 -10.35
C ALA A 126 -19.21 -8.69 -10.94
N PRO A 127 -17.89 -8.88 -10.90
CA PRO A 127 -16.97 -7.96 -11.56
C PRO A 127 -17.11 -8.06 -13.09
N GLU A 128 -16.94 -6.93 -13.77
CA GLU A 128 -17.00 -6.78 -15.22
C GLU A 128 -15.60 -6.58 -15.78
N GLU A 129 -15.20 -7.37 -16.80
CA GLU A 129 -13.85 -7.34 -17.37
C GLU A 129 -13.45 -5.94 -17.87
N ASP A 130 -14.34 -5.24 -18.56
CA ASP A 130 -14.08 -3.90 -19.08
C ASP A 130 -13.81 -2.89 -17.96
N ARG A 131 -14.53 -3.01 -16.83
CA ARG A 131 -14.30 -2.14 -15.66
C ARG A 131 -13.00 -2.46 -14.98
N ILE A 132 -12.67 -3.73 -14.81
CA ILE A 132 -11.37 -4.17 -14.27
C ILE A 132 -10.25 -3.62 -15.14
N ALA A 133 -10.35 -3.79 -16.47
CA ALA A 133 -9.35 -3.28 -17.41
C ALA A 133 -9.16 -1.76 -17.26
N LEU A 134 -10.26 -1.02 -17.13
CA LEU A 134 -10.22 0.43 -16.94
C LEU A 134 -9.58 0.85 -15.62
N VAL A 135 -9.82 0.13 -14.52
CA VAL A 135 -9.18 0.36 -13.21
C VAL A 135 -7.66 0.18 -13.33
N LEU A 136 -7.24 -0.93 -13.95
CA LEU A 136 -5.82 -1.24 -14.12
C LEU A 136 -5.13 -0.21 -15.04
N GLU A 137 -5.77 0.16 -16.15
CA GLU A 137 -5.25 1.15 -17.09
C GLU A 137 -5.08 2.52 -16.46
N ARG A 138 -6.12 3.03 -15.76
CA ARG A 138 -6.08 4.33 -15.08
C ARG A 138 -4.98 4.40 -14.01
N ALA A 139 -4.73 3.29 -13.34
CA ALA A 139 -3.67 3.19 -12.34
C ALA A 139 -2.27 2.93 -12.93
N GLY A 140 -2.17 2.61 -14.23
CA GLY A 140 -0.92 2.26 -14.89
C GLY A 140 -0.29 0.97 -14.36
N ILE A 141 -1.12 -0.01 -13.98
CA ILE A 141 -0.72 -1.26 -13.34
C ILE A 141 -1.21 -2.48 -14.11
N ARG A 142 -0.66 -3.66 -13.76
CA ARG A 142 -1.00 -4.93 -14.41
C ARG A 142 -1.32 -5.98 -13.37
N ALA A 143 -2.26 -6.86 -13.69
CA ALA A 143 -2.55 -8.09 -12.96
C ALA A 143 -2.51 -9.28 -13.92
N VAL A 144 -2.02 -10.43 -13.47
CA VAL A 144 -2.02 -11.67 -14.28
C VAL A 144 -3.38 -12.35 -14.28
N GLY A 145 -4.28 -11.90 -13.41
CA GLY A 145 -5.68 -12.33 -13.32
C GLY A 145 -6.43 -11.50 -12.31
N ALA A 146 -7.74 -11.65 -12.32
CA ALA A 146 -8.63 -11.03 -11.34
C ALA A 146 -9.70 -12.04 -10.90
N MET A 147 -10.15 -11.93 -9.65
CA MET A 147 -11.21 -12.75 -9.10
C MET A 147 -11.93 -12.03 -7.97
N PRO A 148 -13.22 -12.32 -7.73
CA PRO A 148 -14.00 -11.64 -6.69
C PRO A 148 -13.42 -11.83 -5.28
N ARG A 149 -13.02 -13.06 -4.95
CA ARG A 149 -12.48 -13.42 -3.64
C ARG A 149 -11.59 -14.66 -3.74
N LEU A 150 -10.65 -14.78 -2.79
CA LEU A 150 -9.91 -16.03 -2.62
C LEU A 150 -10.82 -17.08 -1.98
N VAL A 151 -10.84 -18.28 -2.56
CA VAL A 151 -11.56 -19.44 -2.04
C VAL A 151 -10.54 -20.55 -1.83
N TRP A 152 -10.55 -21.14 -0.63
CA TRP A 152 -9.63 -22.22 -0.22
C TRP A 152 -10.34 -23.55 -0.18
#